data_abd5253c5d9e7754814e214473129fff
#
_entry.id   abd5253c5d9e7754814e214473129fff
#
_cell.length_a   1.000
_cell.length_b   1.000
_cell.length_c   1.000
_cell.angle_alpha   90.00
_cell.angle_beta   90.00
_cell.angle_gamma   90.00
#
_symmetry.space_group_name_H-M   'P 1'
#
loop_
_entity.id
_entity.type
_entity.pdbx_description
1 polymer ?
#
loop_
_entity_poly.entity_id
_entity_poly.type
_entity_poly.pdbx_seq_one_letter_code
_entity_poly.pdbx_strand_id
1 'polypeptide(L)'
;FKEIEDRAEVEDFVRVKLKGSSQRSTLYEISKLKGKSLESKDDKIFESGMFWNKIMLSKDLNNGDKKKINHNDEEILIVRNDDNLSAFSNLCPHMNLPLEMGQITTDNEFLCPFHDSKFCLRTGAVKKWVTTSPDWAPEEAVELTKAIKEIPLDLLPIMDKDGYIWIGG
;
A
#
# COMPACT_ATOMS: atom_id res chain seq x y z
N PHE A 1 -5.75 -14.57 -33.21
CA PHE A 1 -5.55 -15.79 -32.42
C PHE A 1 -4.11 -16.27 -32.49
N LYS A 2 -3.57 -16.44 -33.71
CA LYS A 2 -2.17 -16.83 -33.94
C LYS A 2 -1.14 -15.95 -33.22
N GLU A 3 -1.48 -14.68 -33.05
CA GLU A 3 -0.62 -13.67 -32.38
C GLU A 3 -0.55 -13.86 -30.84
N ILE A 4 -1.56 -14.50 -30.27
CA ILE A 4 -1.61 -14.80 -28.82
C ILE A 4 -0.90 -16.12 -28.52
N GLU A 5 -1.05 -17.14 -29.36
CA GLU A 5 -0.40 -18.46 -29.17
C GLU A 5 1.13 -18.35 -29.10
N ASP A 6 1.72 -17.42 -29.86
CA ASP A 6 3.17 -17.20 -29.81
C ASP A 6 3.68 -16.45 -28.58
N ARG A 7 2.78 -15.83 -27.80
CA ARG A 7 3.11 -14.96 -26.66
C ARG A 7 2.64 -15.44 -25.31
N ALA A 8 1.75 -16.42 -25.26
CA ALA A 8 1.13 -16.88 -24.04
C ALA A 8 1.23 -18.39 -23.87
N GLU A 9 1.42 -18.82 -22.64
CA GLU A 9 1.19 -20.20 -22.23
C GLU A 9 -0.29 -20.32 -21.82
N VAL A 10 -1.04 -21.21 -22.47
CA VAL A 10 -2.45 -21.46 -22.22
C VAL A 10 -2.57 -22.73 -21.40
N GLU A 11 -3.06 -22.63 -20.18
CA GLU A 11 -3.24 -23.79 -19.30
C GLU A 11 -4.52 -24.55 -19.59
N ASP A 12 -5.59 -23.83 -19.92
CA ASP A 12 -6.89 -24.45 -20.21
C ASP A 12 -7.72 -23.60 -21.17
N PHE A 13 -8.74 -24.19 -21.77
CA PHE A 13 -9.71 -23.46 -22.58
C PHE A 13 -11.12 -24.06 -22.40
N VAL A 14 -12.10 -23.17 -22.41
CA VAL A 14 -13.52 -23.53 -22.34
C VAL A 14 -14.26 -22.94 -23.52
N ARG A 15 -15.03 -23.78 -24.22
CA ARG A 15 -15.91 -23.34 -25.29
C ARG A 15 -17.30 -23.01 -24.73
N VAL A 16 -17.68 -21.75 -24.78
CA VAL A 16 -18.97 -21.28 -24.29
C VAL A 16 -19.82 -20.70 -25.41
N LYS A 17 -21.15 -20.85 -25.28
CA LYS A 17 -22.11 -20.16 -26.15
C LYS A 17 -22.63 -18.94 -25.40
N LEU A 18 -22.27 -17.75 -25.86
CA LEU A 18 -22.77 -16.51 -25.29
C LEU A 18 -24.24 -16.31 -25.64
N LYS A 19 -25.02 -15.83 -24.66
CA LYS A 19 -26.45 -15.54 -24.86
C LYS A 19 -26.60 -14.45 -25.93
N GLY A 20 -27.33 -14.77 -26.99
CA GLY A 20 -27.53 -13.86 -28.13
C GLY A 20 -26.53 -14.00 -29.27
N SER A 21 -25.56 -14.94 -29.18
CA SER A 21 -24.60 -15.23 -30.25
C SER A 21 -24.92 -16.57 -30.90
N SER A 22 -24.87 -16.62 -32.23
CA SER A 22 -24.97 -17.87 -33.00
C SER A 22 -23.66 -18.65 -33.03
N GLN A 23 -22.54 -18.03 -32.69
CA GLN A 23 -21.21 -18.63 -32.68
C GLN A 23 -20.77 -19.03 -31.28
N ARG A 24 -20.00 -20.10 -31.21
CA ARG A 24 -19.31 -20.53 -29.97
C ARG A 24 -18.02 -19.74 -29.84
N SER A 25 -17.83 -19.10 -28.70
CA SER A 25 -16.58 -18.42 -28.36
C SER A 25 -15.71 -19.34 -27.49
N THR A 26 -14.42 -19.31 -27.73
CA THR A 26 -13.44 -20.02 -26.91
C THR A 26 -12.82 -19.03 -25.96
N LEU A 27 -12.91 -19.31 -24.67
CA LEU A 27 -12.23 -18.57 -23.61
C LEU A 27 -10.97 -19.34 -23.23
N TYR A 28 -9.88 -18.63 -23.02
CA TYR A 28 -8.59 -19.18 -22.64
C TYR A 28 -8.21 -18.66 -21.27
N GLU A 29 -7.73 -19.55 -20.43
CA GLU A 29 -7.03 -19.18 -19.21
C GLU A 29 -5.55 -18.99 -19.58
N ILE A 30 -5.05 -17.78 -19.37
CA ILE A 30 -3.67 -17.43 -19.70
C ILE A 30 -2.90 -17.33 -18.38
N SER A 31 -1.99 -18.26 -18.13
CA SER A 31 -1.14 -18.27 -16.93
C SER A 31 0.09 -17.39 -17.09
N LYS A 32 0.59 -17.22 -18.31
CA LYS A 32 1.85 -16.51 -18.56
C LYS A 32 1.93 -15.95 -19.97
N LEU A 33 2.36 -14.69 -20.09
CA LEU A 33 2.83 -14.14 -21.36
C LEU A 33 4.34 -14.35 -21.48
N LYS A 34 4.82 -14.82 -22.64
CA LYS A 34 6.26 -14.92 -22.92
C LYS A 34 6.90 -13.53 -22.74
N GLY A 35 7.77 -13.39 -21.72
CA GLY A 35 8.44 -12.13 -21.37
C GLY A 35 7.73 -11.22 -20.38
N LYS A 36 6.52 -11.56 -19.92
CA LYS A 36 5.87 -10.96 -18.74
C LYS A 36 5.15 -12.06 -17.98
N SER A 37 5.50 -12.26 -16.72
CA SER A 37 4.64 -13.04 -15.82
C SER A 37 3.32 -12.26 -15.68
N LEU A 38 2.19 -12.92 -15.99
CA LEU A 38 0.93 -12.48 -15.44
C LEU A 38 1.04 -12.60 -13.91
N GLU A 39 0.50 -11.65 -13.20
CA GLU A 39 0.39 -11.76 -11.74
C GLU A 39 -0.22 -13.14 -11.43
N SER A 40 0.46 -13.93 -10.63
CA SER A 40 -0.02 -15.27 -10.31
C SER A 40 -1.35 -15.16 -9.56
N LYS A 41 -2.25 -16.14 -9.71
CA LYS A 41 -3.49 -16.21 -8.91
C LYS A 41 -3.20 -16.15 -7.40
N ASP A 42 -1.97 -16.51 -7.00
CA ASP A 42 -1.51 -16.51 -5.62
C ASP A 42 -1.18 -15.11 -5.07
N ASP A 43 -1.11 -14.07 -5.93
CA ASP A 43 -0.75 -12.71 -5.53
C ASP A 43 -1.97 -11.83 -5.21
N LYS A 44 -3.18 -12.34 -5.47
CA LYS A 44 -4.45 -11.67 -5.13
C LYS A 44 -5.44 -12.65 -4.53
N ILE A 45 -6.06 -12.26 -3.43
CA ILE A 45 -7.14 -13.03 -2.81
C ILE A 45 -8.34 -12.13 -2.56
N PHE A 46 -9.55 -12.72 -2.58
CA PHE A 46 -10.77 -12.03 -2.18
C PHE A 46 -11.23 -12.59 -0.83
N GLU A 47 -11.21 -11.75 0.19
CA GLU A 47 -11.58 -12.13 1.56
C GLU A 47 -12.28 -10.98 2.27
N SER A 48 -13.32 -11.30 3.03
CA SER A 48 -14.10 -10.32 3.80
C SER A 48 -14.67 -9.17 2.96
N GLY A 49 -15.05 -9.45 1.69
CA GLY A 49 -15.63 -8.47 0.78
C GLY A 49 -14.63 -7.52 0.12
N MET A 50 -13.34 -7.79 0.22
CA MET A 50 -12.26 -6.95 -0.28
C MET A 50 -11.24 -7.79 -1.06
N PHE A 51 -10.63 -7.19 -2.09
CA PHE A 51 -9.46 -7.75 -2.73
C PHE A 51 -8.20 -7.41 -1.93
N TRP A 52 -7.31 -8.38 -1.82
CA TRP A 52 -6.02 -8.25 -1.13
C TRP A 52 -4.90 -8.56 -2.10
N ASN A 53 -3.89 -7.71 -2.12
CA ASN A 53 -2.71 -7.87 -2.94
C ASN A 53 -1.54 -8.33 -2.06
N LYS A 54 -0.85 -9.38 -2.47
CA LYS A 54 0.36 -9.86 -1.82
C LYS A 54 1.49 -8.87 -2.04
N ILE A 55 2.10 -8.42 -0.98
CA ILE A 55 3.11 -7.35 -1.05
C ILE A 55 4.53 -7.90 -0.83
N MET A 56 4.74 -8.63 0.26
CA MET A 56 6.07 -9.11 0.64
C MET A 56 5.99 -10.25 1.64
N LEU A 57 7.11 -10.94 1.86
CA LEU A 57 7.22 -11.92 2.94
C LEU A 57 7.16 -11.21 4.30
N SER A 58 6.37 -11.75 5.22
CA SER A 58 6.21 -11.21 6.57
C SER A 58 7.55 -11.15 7.33
N LYS A 59 8.41 -12.15 7.14
CA LYS A 59 9.74 -12.24 7.76
C LYS A 59 10.73 -11.15 7.32
N ASP A 60 10.44 -10.44 6.22
CA ASP A 60 11.30 -9.39 5.67
C ASP A 60 10.99 -8.00 6.28
N LEU A 61 10.10 -7.95 7.27
CA LEU A 61 9.76 -6.76 8.06
C LEU A 61 9.72 -7.14 9.54
N ASN A 62 10.81 -6.88 10.27
CA ASN A 62 10.92 -7.20 11.70
C ASN A 62 10.19 -6.16 12.56
N ASN A 63 10.06 -6.45 13.85
CA ASN A 63 9.56 -5.49 14.82
C ASN A 63 10.45 -4.23 14.84
N GLY A 64 9.82 -3.06 14.82
CA GLY A 64 10.48 -1.76 14.73
C GLY A 64 10.89 -1.36 13.32
N ASP A 65 10.70 -2.22 12.31
CA ASP A 65 11.02 -1.91 10.93
C ASP A 65 9.91 -1.13 10.22
N LYS A 66 10.34 -0.37 9.24
CA LYS A 66 9.47 0.26 8.25
C LYS A 66 10.03 0.03 6.84
N LYS A 67 9.16 -0.12 5.88
CA LYS A 67 9.53 -0.37 4.49
C LYS A 67 8.66 0.42 3.53
N LYS A 68 9.30 1.16 2.65
CA LYS A 68 8.62 1.84 1.54
C LYS A 68 8.45 0.87 0.37
N ILE A 69 7.26 0.86 -0.20
CA ILE A 69 6.90 0.09 -1.39
C ILE A 69 6.13 0.97 -2.37
N ASN A 70 6.08 0.54 -3.64
CA ASN A 70 5.13 1.09 -4.61
C ASN A 70 3.94 0.14 -4.75
N HIS A 71 2.74 0.68 -4.60
CA HIS A 71 1.49 -0.05 -4.76
C HIS A 71 0.44 0.85 -5.43
N ASN A 72 -0.14 0.40 -6.55
CA ASN A 72 -1.10 1.17 -7.35
C ASN A 72 -0.62 2.59 -7.70
N ASP A 73 0.63 2.71 -8.16
CA ASP A 73 1.30 3.98 -8.52
C ASP A 73 1.51 4.96 -7.34
N GLU A 74 1.29 4.52 -6.11
CA GLU A 74 1.53 5.30 -4.90
C GLU A 74 2.68 4.73 -4.07
N GLU A 75 3.45 5.60 -3.44
CA GLU A 75 4.44 5.20 -2.43
C GLU A 75 3.73 4.98 -1.09
N ILE A 76 3.79 3.75 -0.61
CA ILE A 76 3.22 3.32 0.67
C ILE A 76 4.33 3.01 1.66
N LEU A 77 4.17 3.44 2.90
CA LEU A 77 5.03 3.05 4.00
C LEU A 77 4.34 1.98 4.84
N ILE A 78 4.96 0.81 4.94
CA ILE A 78 4.54 -0.28 5.82
C ILE A 78 5.39 -0.22 7.07
N VAL A 79 4.76 -0.34 8.23
CA VAL A 79 5.39 -0.27 9.54
C VAL A 79 4.96 -1.45 10.39
N ARG A 80 5.92 -2.14 11.02
CA ARG A 80 5.65 -3.14 12.05
C ARG A 80 6.14 -2.65 13.40
N ASN A 81 5.26 -2.58 14.38
CA ASN A 81 5.60 -2.24 15.75
C ASN A 81 4.87 -3.18 16.71
N ASP A 82 5.62 -4.09 17.32
CA ASP A 82 5.10 -5.22 18.09
C ASP A 82 4.06 -6.02 17.27
N ASP A 83 2.88 -6.25 17.80
CA ASP A 83 1.79 -6.96 17.12
C ASP A 83 1.01 -6.07 16.13
N ASN A 84 1.38 -4.79 16.00
CA ASN A 84 0.70 -3.86 15.11
C ASN A 84 1.40 -3.78 13.76
N LEU A 85 0.62 -3.97 12.70
CA LEU A 85 1.03 -3.76 11.32
C LEU A 85 0.20 -2.62 10.73
N SER A 86 0.86 -1.64 10.15
CA SER A 86 0.20 -0.44 9.60
C SER A 86 0.72 -0.14 8.20
N ALA A 87 -0.14 0.33 7.33
CA ALA A 87 0.23 0.83 6.02
C ALA A 87 -0.46 2.17 5.77
N PHE A 88 0.25 3.11 5.18
CA PHE A 88 -0.25 4.45 4.86
C PHE A 88 0.59 5.07 3.75
N SER A 89 0.07 6.13 3.11
CA SER A 89 0.84 6.90 2.13
C SER A 89 2.18 7.37 2.70
N ASN A 90 3.26 7.27 1.94
CA ASN A 90 4.57 7.79 2.34
C ASN A 90 4.60 9.33 2.42
N LEU A 91 3.47 10.00 2.35
CA LEU A 91 3.37 11.45 2.40
C LEU A 91 2.72 11.91 3.71
N CYS A 92 3.38 12.85 4.39
CA CYS A 92 2.83 13.49 5.57
C CYS A 92 1.60 14.33 5.21
N PRO A 93 0.43 14.13 5.83
CA PRO A 93 -0.79 14.87 5.50
C PRO A 93 -0.69 16.38 5.76
N HIS A 94 0.33 16.83 6.50
CA HIS A 94 0.56 18.24 6.75
C HIS A 94 1.05 18.98 5.49
N MET A 95 2.11 18.53 4.83
CA MET A 95 2.74 19.21 3.68
C MET A 95 3.19 18.25 2.58
N ASN A 96 2.68 17.03 2.54
CA ASN A 96 3.04 16.00 1.57
C ASN A 96 4.56 15.72 1.47
N LEU A 97 5.28 15.86 2.59
CA LEU A 97 6.69 15.52 2.68
C LEU A 97 6.85 14.02 3.01
N PRO A 98 7.91 13.35 2.50
CA PRO A 98 8.07 11.91 2.63
C PRO A 98 8.27 11.48 4.09
N LEU A 99 7.54 10.45 4.51
CA LEU A 99 7.55 9.92 5.88
C LEU A 99 8.62 8.86 6.12
N GLU A 100 9.27 8.33 5.08
CA GLU A 100 10.20 7.21 5.19
C GLU A 100 11.36 7.45 6.18
N MET A 101 11.73 8.71 6.43
CA MET A 101 12.76 9.08 7.40
C MET A 101 12.23 9.26 8.83
N GLY A 102 10.91 9.17 9.03
CA GLY A 102 10.26 9.30 10.33
C GLY A 102 10.65 8.18 11.31
N GLN A 103 10.22 8.27 12.54
CA GLN A 103 10.54 7.34 13.61
C GLN A 103 9.30 6.68 14.20
N ILE A 104 9.43 5.41 14.56
CA ILE A 104 8.44 4.68 15.35
C ILE A 104 8.76 4.94 16.82
N THR A 105 7.77 5.38 17.60
CA THR A 105 7.93 5.60 19.03
C THR A 105 7.49 4.38 19.84
N THR A 106 7.91 4.33 21.10
CA THR A 106 7.49 3.27 22.05
C THR A 106 5.98 3.27 22.31
N ASP A 107 5.30 4.40 22.08
CA ASP A 107 3.86 4.55 22.34
C ASP A 107 3.01 4.11 21.12
N ASN A 108 3.60 3.38 20.18
CA ASN A 108 2.96 2.96 18.93
C ASN A 108 2.48 4.15 18.09
N GLU A 109 3.29 5.19 18.02
CA GLU A 109 3.08 6.38 17.23
C GLU A 109 4.16 6.50 16.16
N PHE A 110 3.82 7.16 15.06
CA PHE A 110 4.76 7.53 14.00
C PHE A 110 5.07 9.02 14.10
N LEU A 111 6.36 9.35 14.24
CA LEU A 111 6.87 10.72 14.31
C LEU A 111 7.32 11.18 12.93
N CYS A 112 6.70 12.24 12.41
CA CYS A 112 7.12 12.89 11.18
C CYS A 112 8.46 13.61 11.38
N PRO A 113 9.45 13.43 10.46
CA PRO A 113 10.79 13.98 10.67
C PRO A 113 10.92 15.48 10.41
N PHE A 114 9.87 16.13 9.89
CA PHE A 114 9.94 17.53 9.46
C PHE A 114 9.42 18.53 10.50
N HIS A 115 8.21 18.27 11.04
CA HIS A 115 7.57 19.21 11.96
C HIS A 115 7.05 18.54 13.24
N ASP A 116 7.57 17.33 13.56
CA ASP A 116 7.28 16.56 14.76
C ASP A 116 5.80 16.21 14.97
N SER A 117 5.00 16.21 13.91
CA SER A 117 3.66 15.66 13.99
C SER A 117 3.72 14.17 14.35
N LYS A 118 2.86 13.73 15.27
CA LYS A 118 2.75 12.35 15.71
C LYS A 118 1.39 11.77 15.33
N PHE A 119 1.40 10.55 14.87
CA PHE A 119 0.22 9.82 14.41
C PHE A 119 0.16 8.44 15.08
N CYS A 120 -1.00 8.05 15.54
CA CYS A 120 -1.22 6.71 16.07
C CYS A 120 -1.12 5.68 14.95
N LEU A 121 -0.21 4.71 15.05
CA LEU A 121 -0.05 3.66 14.04
C LEU A 121 -1.26 2.73 13.91
N ARG A 122 -2.08 2.62 14.95
CA ARG A 122 -3.27 1.75 14.93
C ARG A 122 -4.49 2.38 14.27
N THR A 123 -4.65 3.70 14.38
CA THR A 123 -5.88 4.39 13.98
C THR A 123 -5.66 5.53 12.98
N GLY A 124 -4.41 5.91 12.72
CA GLY A 124 -4.05 7.10 11.94
C GLY A 124 -4.28 8.43 12.67
N ALA A 125 -4.93 8.41 13.84
CA ALA A 125 -5.31 9.63 14.56
C ALA A 125 -4.10 10.51 14.90
N VAL A 126 -4.26 11.82 14.77
CA VAL A 126 -3.27 12.81 15.21
C VAL A 126 -3.12 12.74 16.72
N LYS A 127 -1.90 12.56 17.20
CA LYS A 127 -1.53 12.59 18.62
C LYS A 127 -0.84 13.89 18.98
N LYS A 128 -0.16 14.47 18.03
CA LYS A 128 0.50 15.77 18.15
C LYS A 128 0.58 16.37 16.76
N TRP A 129 0.15 17.61 16.63
CA TRP A 129 0.22 18.33 15.37
C TRP A 129 1.35 19.35 15.43
N VAL A 130 2.02 19.57 14.36
CA VAL A 130 3.10 20.53 14.10
C VAL A 130 3.63 21.29 15.32
N THR A 131 4.82 20.98 15.79
CA THR A 131 5.39 21.64 16.99
C THR A 131 6.72 22.30 16.74
N THR A 132 7.39 21.94 15.66
CA THR A 132 8.70 22.48 15.31
C THR A 132 8.64 23.10 13.93
N SER A 133 9.43 24.12 13.76
CA SER A 133 9.76 24.68 12.45
C SER A 133 11.28 24.82 12.40
N PRO A 134 11.91 24.68 11.24
CA PRO A 134 13.34 24.92 11.12
C PRO A 134 13.71 26.33 11.59
N ASP A 135 14.83 26.50 12.30
CA ASP A 135 15.29 27.79 12.83
C ASP A 135 15.49 28.85 11.74
N TRP A 136 15.69 28.41 10.50
CA TRP A 136 15.85 29.29 9.33
C TRP A 136 14.52 29.68 8.67
N ALA A 137 13.38 29.09 9.08
CA ALA A 137 12.10 29.38 8.46
C ALA A 137 11.62 30.81 8.78
N PRO A 138 11.18 31.61 7.79
CA PRO A 138 10.54 32.89 8.03
C PRO A 138 9.31 32.74 8.93
N GLU A 139 9.06 33.73 9.79
CA GLU A 139 7.94 33.72 10.74
C GLU A 139 6.59 33.51 10.04
N GLU A 140 6.40 34.19 8.89
CA GLU A 140 5.17 34.03 8.09
C GLU A 140 4.98 32.56 7.60
N ALA A 141 6.07 31.87 7.23
CA ALA A 141 6.00 30.46 6.82
C ALA A 141 5.65 29.55 8.01
N VAL A 142 6.17 29.84 9.19
CA VAL A 142 5.85 29.16 10.44
C VAL A 142 4.37 29.27 10.77
N GLU A 143 3.82 30.46 10.69
CA GLU A 143 2.40 30.72 10.96
C GLU A 143 1.50 30.03 9.93
N LEU A 144 1.88 30.04 8.65
CA LEU A 144 1.15 29.31 7.60
C LEU A 144 1.12 27.80 7.86
N THR A 145 2.24 27.20 8.28
CA THR A 145 2.28 25.76 8.58
C THR A 145 1.43 25.39 9.78
N LYS A 146 1.39 26.23 10.81
CA LYS A 146 0.52 26.05 11.98
C LYS A 146 -0.97 26.22 11.67
N ALA A 147 -1.31 27.02 10.66
CA ALA A 147 -2.68 27.26 10.24
C ALA A 147 -3.31 26.08 9.47
N ILE A 148 -2.51 25.12 9.00
CA ILE A 148 -3.00 23.92 8.34
C ILE A 148 -3.77 23.08 9.36
N LYS A 149 -5.03 22.76 9.04
CA LYS A 149 -5.89 21.92 9.89
C LYS A 149 -5.28 20.53 10.08
N GLU A 150 -5.46 19.98 11.26
CA GLU A 150 -5.08 18.60 11.57
C GLU A 150 -5.76 17.60 10.63
N ILE A 151 -4.94 16.74 10.01
CA ILE A 151 -5.39 15.68 9.11
C ILE A 151 -4.76 14.36 9.62
N PRO A 152 -5.55 13.32 9.90
CA PRO A 152 -5.02 12.01 10.30
C PRO A 152 -4.27 11.34 9.15
N LEU A 153 -3.44 10.33 9.45
CA LEU A 153 -2.96 9.39 8.45
C LEU A 153 -4.13 8.54 7.97
N ASP A 154 -4.26 8.42 6.66
CA ASP A 154 -5.19 7.48 6.04
C ASP A 154 -4.54 6.09 6.00
N LEU A 155 -5.03 5.19 6.86
CA LEU A 155 -4.50 3.84 6.97
C LEU A 155 -5.13 2.93 5.92
N LEU A 156 -4.30 2.22 5.18
CA LEU A 156 -4.74 1.18 4.26
C LEU A 156 -5.05 -0.11 5.04
N PRO A 157 -6.05 -0.89 4.60
CA PRO A 157 -6.26 -2.24 5.11
C PRO A 157 -5.00 -3.08 4.90
N ILE A 158 -4.50 -3.68 5.97
CA ILE A 158 -3.28 -4.50 5.94
C ILE A 158 -3.45 -5.71 6.83
N MET A 159 -2.90 -6.85 6.42
CA MET A 159 -2.87 -8.06 7.22
C MET A 159 -1.60 -8.86 7.01
N ASP A 160 -1.23 -9.65 8.03
CA ASP A 160 -0.22 -10.69 7.96
C ASP A 160 -0.93 -12.04 7.89
N LYS A 161 -0.79 -12.76 6.77
CA LYS A 161 -1.46 -14.03 6.55
C LYS A 161 -0.58 -14.98 5.76
N ASP A 162 -0.49 -16.22 6.23
CA ASP A 162 0.26 -17.31 5.57
C ASP A 162 1.73 -16.95 5.27
N GLY A 163 2.36 -16.14 6.16
CA GLY A 163 3.75 -15.71 6.03
C GLY A 163 3.98 -14.55 5.05
N TYR A 164 2.92 -13.88 4.62
CA TYR A 164 2.96 -12.73 3.73
C TYR A 164 2.20 -11.53 4.30
N ILE A 165 2.67 -10.35 3.97
CA ILE A 165 1.97 -9.09 4.18
C ILE A 165 1.11 -8.81 2.96
N TRP A 166 -0.17 -8.49 3.20
CA TRP A 166 -1.18 -8.18 2.20
C TRP A 166 -1.75 -6.80 2.43
N ILE A 167 -2.01 -6.05 1.35
CA ILE A 167 -2.73 -4.76 1.38
C ILE A 167 -4.04 -4.94 0.62
N GLY A 168 -5.14 -4.48 1.25
CA GLY A 168 -6.48 -4.47 0.71
C GLY A 168 -6.80 -3.17 -0.05
N GLY A 169 -7.60 -3.31 -1.12
CA GLY A 169 -8.04 -2.17 -1.92
C GLY A 169 -8.53 -2.58 -3.29
#